data_f69a35e961726fd24e266c7f13d19ff6
#
_entry.id   f69a35e961726fd24e266c7f13d19ff6
#
_cell.length_a   1.000
_cell.length_b   1.000
_cell.length_c   1.000
_cell.angle_alpha   90.00
_cell.angle_beta   90.00
_cell.angle_gamma   90.00
#
_symmetry.space_group_name_H-M   'P 1'
#
loop_
_entity.id
_entity.type
_entity.pdbx_description
1 polymer ?
#
loop_
_entity_poly.entity_id
_entity_poly.type
_entity_poly.pdbx_seq_one_letter_code
_entity_poly.pdbx_strand_id
1 'polypeptide(L)'
;MRAVEKAHFLETARHAVLKAVEFVAQSTKERPPRVDRHDLLGKEVKLDIDQRLSELLTYQLNETGIAVISEESPASHTIVDEVVWLIDPLDGSYNFLRSAGPSAVCVALLEGLSIQCGVVYDLQSNRLYSGGRGIGALCDGVPIAVSTQSRIESALVYTGVPSRMDMTNPQSLGRITNLLKHAQKIRMIGSAAVSLVNVASGIGDVYLEEAIMPWDVAAGIAVVEGAGGLVHAQLTSRSQPIRVVAGSHELVELLSAE
;
A
#
# COMPACT_ATOMS: atom_id res chain seq x y z
N MET A 1 8.39 1.92 -19.22
CA MET A 1 7.80 3.29 -19.34
C MET A 1 8.88 4.36 -19.09
N ARG A 2 8.88 5.48 -19.82
CA ARG A 2 9.86 6.59 -19.65
C ARG A 2 9.48 7.47 -18.44
N ALA A 3 10.47 8.16 -17.83
CA ALA A 3 10.24 9.02 -16.66
C ALA A 3 9.18 10.12 -16.87
N VAL A 4 9.15 10.73 -18.06
CA VAL A 4 8.15 11.78 -18.42
C VAL A 4 6.72 11.20 -18.44
N GLU A 5 6.56 9.99 -18.97
CA GLU A 5 5.27 9.30 -19.00
C GLU A 5 4.81 8.93 -17.59
N LYS A 6 5.73 8.43 -16.75
CA LYS A 6 5.44 8.14 -15.34
C LYS A 6 5.00 9.39 -14.57
N ALA A 7 5.66 10.52 -14.79
CA ALA A 7 5.31 11.78 -14.14
C ALA A 7 3.89 12.25 -14.54
N HIS A 8 3.52 12.08 -15.80
CA HIS A 8 2.17 12.42 -16.28
C HIS A 8 1.10 11.55 -15.59
N PHE A 9 1.28 10.23 -15.56
CA PHE A 9 0.34 9.32 -14.90
C PHE A 9 0.33 9.51 -13.39
N LEU A 10 1.46 9.87 -12.78
CA LEU A 10 1.52 10.18 -11.36
C LEU A 10 0.63 11.38 -11.01
N GLU A 11 0.60 12.44 -11.84
CA GLU A 11 -0.29 13.59 -11.63
C GLU A 11 -1.77 13.21 -11.81
N THR A 12 -2.09 12.33 -12.76
CA THR A 12 -3.45 11.79 -12.91
C THR A 12 -3.88 11.03 -11.65
N ALA A 13 -3.02 10.13 -11.13
CA ALA A 13 -3.28 9.39 -9.89
C ALA A 13 -3.46 10.34 -8.68
N ARG A 14 -2.61 11.38 -8.56
CA ARG A 14 -2.73 12.40 -7.50
C ARG A 14 -4.08 13.10 -7.54
N HIS A 15 -4.52 13.51 -8.73
CA HIS A 15 -5.82 14.15 -8.89
C HIS A 15 -6.97 13.22 -8.48
N ALA A 16 -6.97 11.97 -8.94
CA ALA A 16 -7.99 10.99 -8.60
C ALA A 16 -8.05 10.73 -7.08
N VAL A 17 -6.89 10.55 -6.44
CA VAL A 17 -6.79 10.34 -4.98
C VAL A 17 -7.33 11.56 -4.22
N LEU A 18 -6.98 12.78 -4.60
CA LEU A 18 -7.49 13.99 -3.93
C LEU A 18 -9.01 14.13 -4.05
N LYS A 19 -9.60 13.75 -5.19
CA LYS A 19 -11.06 13.70 -5.35
C LYS A 19 -11.71 12.65 -4.45
N ALA A 20 -11.08 11.49 -4.31
CA ALA A 20 -11.53 10.45 -3.39
C ALA A 20 -11.49 10.94 -1.93
N VAL A 21 -10.45 11.65 -1.54
CA VAL A 21 -10.30 12.23 -0.19
C VAL A 21 -11.36 13.30 0.09
N GLU A 22 -11.66 14.18 -0.87
CA GLU A 22 -12.76 15.15 -0.76
C GLU A 22 -14.10 14.42 -0.50
N PHE A 23 -14.34 13.32 -1.22
CA PHE A 23 -15.53 12.49 -1.03
C PHE A 23 -15.58 11.83 0.35
N VAL A 24 -14.45 11.29 0.87
CA VAL A 24 -14.35 10.75 2.24
C VAL A 24 -14.73 11.82 3.26
N ALA A 25 -14.15 13.02 3.14
CA ALA A 25 -14.39 14.13 4.05
C ALA A 25 -15.85 14.61 4.07
N GLN A 26 -16.56 14.54 2.93
CA GLN A 26 -17.98 14.86 2.85
C GLN A 26 -18.83 13.73 3.45
N SER A 27 -18.56 12.49 3.06
CA SER A 27 -19.32 11.31 3.50
C SER A 27 -19.27 11.11 5.01
N THR A 28 -18.11 11.33 5.63
CA THR A 28 -17.94 11.19 7.09
C THR A 28 -18.67 12.29 7.89
N LYS A 29 -18.83 13.48 7.32
CA LYS A 29 -19.64 14.56 7.93
C LYS A 29 -21.14 14.26 7.91
N GLU A 30 -21.62 13.65 6.82
CA GLU A 30 -23.03 13.35 6.63
C GLU A 30 -23.46 12.08 7.38
N ARG A 31 -22.63 11.07 7.39
CA ARG A 31 -22.87 9.79 8.08
C ARG A 31 -21.55 9.23 8.63
N PRO A 32 -21.47 8.96 9.94
CA PRO A 32 -20.34 8.20 10.46
C PRO A 32 -20.33 6.81 9.80
N PRO A 33 -19.14 6.22 9.59
CA PRO A 33 -19.00 4.89 8.99
C PRO A 33 -19.88 3.88 9.75
N ARG A 34 -20.66 3.11 9.02
CA ARG A 34 -21.49 2.04 9.58
C ARG A 34 -21.09 0.73 8.95
N VAL A 35 -21.06 -0.31 9.76
CA VAL A 35 -20.90 -1.70 9.33
C VAL A 35 -22.27 -2.33 9.27
N ASP A 36 -22.62 -2.96 8.18
CA ASP A 36 -23.70 -3.94 8.20
C ASP A 36 -23.25 -5.12 9.06
N ARG A 37 -24.11 -5.54 10.02
CA ARG A 37 -23.77 -6.62 10.96
C ARG A 37 -23.40 -7.95 10.28
N HIS A 38 -23.78 -8.13 9.04
CA HIS A 38 -23.43 -9.31 8.22
C HIS A 38 -21.95 -9.32 7.79
N ASP A 39 -21.32 -8.15 7.61
CA ASP A 39 -19.95 -8.03 7.14
C ASP A 39 -18.92 -8.26 8.25
N LEU A 40 -19.34 -8.29 9.51
CA LEU A 40 -18.49 -8.59 10.68
C LEU A 40 -18.23 -10.08 10.92
N LEU A 41 -18.85 -10.98 10.16
CA LEU A 41 -18.70 -12.43 10.34
C LEU A 41 -17.41 -12.98 9.69
N GLY A 42 -16.71 -12.18 8.89
CA GLY A 42 -15.44 -12.50 8.28
C GLY A 42 -14.25 -11.80 8.99
N LYS A 43 -13.04 -12.17 8.61
CA LYS A 43 -11.81 -11.47 9.05
C LYS A 43 -11.56 -10.17 8.25
N GLU A 44 -12.27 -9.97 7.15
CA GLU A 44 -12.23 -8.76 6.31
C GLU A 44 -13.52 -7.95 6.52
N VAL A 45 -13.37 -6.65 6.66
CA VAL A 45 -14.48 -5.70 6.84
C VAL A 45 -14.63 -4.93 5.55
N LYS A 46 -15.82 -5.03 4.92
CA LYS A 46 -16.20 -4.21 3.77
C LYS A 46 -17.19 -3.15 4.19
N LEU A 47 -16.96 -1.93 3.77
CA LEU A 47 -17.79 -0.78 4.09
C LEU A 47 -18.45 -0.25 2.80
N ASP A 48 -19.63 0.32 2.90
CA ASP A 48 -20.31 1.00 1.78
C ASP A 48 -19.41 2.09 1.14
N ILE A 49 -18.57 2.71 1.94
CA ILE A 49 -17.62 3.73 1.47
C ILE A 49 -16.53 3.13 0.57
N ASP A 50 -16.08 1.88 0.80
CA ASP A 50 -15.05 1.20 -0.01
C ASP A 50 -15.56 1.06 -1.46
N GLN A 51 -16.79 0.56 -1.62
CA GLN A 51 -17.42 0.40 -2.92
C GLN A 51 -17.58 1.75 -3.65
N ARG A 52 -18.05 2.77 -2.96
CA ARG A 52 -18.26 4.11 -3.54
C ARG A 52 -16.95 4.79 -3.92
N LEU A 53 -15.89 4.60 -3.13
CA LEU A 53 -14.54 5.08 -3.45
C LEU A 53 -13.97 4.33 -4.66
N SER A 54 -14.19 3.01 -4.74
CA SER A 54 -13.80 2.19 -5.88
C SER A 54 -14.46 2.71 -7.17
N GLU A 55 -15.76 2.98 -7.15
CA GLU A 55 -16.49 3.52 -8.30
C GLU A 55 -15.97 4.90 -8.71
N LEU A 56 -15.73 5.80 -7.75
CA LEU A 56 -15.23 7.14 -7.99
C LEU A 56 -13.81 7.11 -8.60
N LEU A 57 -12.89 6.36 -8.01
CA LEU A 57 -11.52 6.21 -8.51
C LEU A 57 -11.52 5.59 -9.91
N THR A 58 -12.32 4.55 -10.12
CA THR A 58 -12.46 3.90 -11.42
C THR A 58 -12.98 4.89 -12.48
N TYR A 59 -13.99 5.70 -12.15
CA TYR A 59 -14.50 6.72 -13.04
C TYR A 59 -13.41 7.74 -13.45
N GLN A 60 -12.67 8.27 -12.49
CA GLN A 60 -11.60 9.25 -12.72
C GLN A 60 -10.44 8.66 -13.55
N LEU A 61 -10.02 7.44 -13.26
CA LEU A 61 -8.88 6.81 -13.93
C LEU A 61 -9.22 6.28 -15.32
N ASN A 62 -10.47 5.90 -15.60
CA ASN A 62 -10.93 5.46 -16.90
C ASN A 62 -10.82 6.54 -17.99
N GLU A 63 -10.76 7.83 -17.63
CA GLU A 63 -10.48 8.92 -18.57
C GLU A 63 -9.13 8.76 -19.29
N THR A 64 -8.20 7.99 -18.71
CA THR A 64 -6.91 7.67 -19.34
C THR A 64 -7.00 6.59 -20.42
N GLY A 65 -8.12 5.88 -20.53
CA GLY A 65 -8.27 4.70 -21.38
C GLY A 65 -7.53 3.46 -20.87
N ILE A 66 -6.96 3.52 -19.64
CA ILE A 66 -6.24 2.42 -18.98
C ILE A 66 -7.21 1.68 -18.06
N ALA A 67 -7.20 0.34 -18.13
CA ALA A 67 -8.04 -0.50 -17.28
C ALA A 67 -7.73 -0.33 -15.79
N VAL A 68 -8.77 -0.40 -14.95
CA VAL A 68 -8.66 -0.30 -13.49
C VAL A 68 -8.96 -1.64 -12.85
N ILE A 69 -8.09 -2.10 -11.96
CA ILE A 69 -8.27 -3.26 -11.09
C ILE A 69 -8.39 -2.73 -9.67
N SER A 70 -9.50 -3.03 -9.01
CA SER A 70 -9.78 -2.61 -7.63
C SER A 70 -9.89 -3.82 -6.72
N GLU A 71 -9.54 -3.66 -5.44
CA GLU A 71 -9.84 -4.64 -4.40
C GLU A 71 -11.33 -5.05 -4.42
N GLU A 72 -12.24 -4.08 -4.61
CA GLU A 72 -13.69 -4.29 -4.61
C GLU A 72 -14.22 -4.97 -5.88
N SER A 73 -13.44 -4.98 -6.93
CA SER A 73 -13.75 -5.62 -8.21
C SER A 73 -12.48 -6.21 -8.82
N PRO A 74 -11.93 -7.29 -8.24
CA PRO A 74 -10.76 -7.96 -8.78
C PRO A 74 -11.14 -8.69 -10.07
N ALA A 75 -11.44 -7.92 -11.11
CA ALA A 75 -11.86 -8.45 -12.39
C ALA A 75 -10.75 -9.30 -13.02
N SER A 76 -11.17 -10.32 -13.73
CA SER A 76 -10.41 -11.31 -14.48
C SER A 76 -9.61 -10.73 -15.66
N HIS A 77 -8.83 -9.67 -15.46
CA HIS A 77 -7.89 -9.20 -16.47
C HIS A 77 -6.66 -10.12 -16.46
N THR A 78 -6.74 -11.16 -17.29
CA THR A 78 -5.69 -12.18 -17.45
C THR A 78 -4.53 -11.76 -18.34
N ILE A 79 -4.57 -10.57 -18.96
CA ILE A 79 -3.50 -10.11 -19.86
C ILE A 79 -2.41 -9.44 -19.02
N VAL A 80 -1.28 -10.15 -18.88
CA VAL A 80 -0.16 -9.77 -18.00
C VAL A 80 0.64 -8.59 -18.57
N ASP A 81 0.59 -8.34 -19.88
CA ASP A 81 1.44 -7.35 -20.57
C ASP A 81 0.81 -5.95 -20.69
N GLU A 82 -0.39 -5.76 -20.19
CA GLU A 82 -1.08 -4.46 -20.28
C GLU A 82 -0.68 -3.51 -19.16
N VAL A 83 -0.75 -2.20 -19.48
CA VAL A 83 -0.72 -1.15 -18.46
C VAL A 83 -2.06 -1.11 -17.76
N VAL A 84 -2.05 -1.10 -16.42
CA VAL A 84 -3.27 -1.04 -15.60
C VAL A 84 -3.10 -0.14 -14.41
N TRP A 85 -4.19 0.47 -13.97
CA TRP A 85 -4.31 1.02 -12.63
C TRP A 85 -4.67 -0.10 -11.65
N LEU A 86 -3.96 -0.15 -10.52
CA LEU A 86 -4.27 -1.02 -9.39
C LEU A 86 -4.61 -0.14 -8.20
N ILE A 87 -5.80 -0.30 -7.65
CA ILE A 87 -6.30 0.58 -6.58
C ILE A 87 -6.74 -0.22 -5.36
N ASP A 88 -6.43 0.32 -4.20
CA ASP A 88 -7.08 0.02 -2.94
C ASP A 88 -7.84 1.28 -2.51
N PRO A 89 -9.18 1.27 -2.57
CA PRO A 89 -10.00 2.44 -2.26
C PRO A 89 -9.86 2.90 -0.82
N LEU A 90 -9.67 1.97 0.12
CA LEU A 90 -9.52 2.27 1.54
C LEU A 90 -8.71 1.20 2.28
N ASP A 91 -7.38 1.23 2.15
CA ASP A 91 -6.49 0.40 2.97
C ASP A 91 -6.68 0.72 4.46
N GLY A 92 -6.86 -0.32 5.27
CA GLY A 92 -7.16 -0.17 6.69
C GLY A 92 -8.63 0.16 6.99
N SER A 93 -9.59 -0.39 6.25
CA SER A 93 -11.04 -0.18 6.44
C SER A 93 -11.50 -0.42 7.89
N TYR A 94 -10.93 -1.40 8.60
CA TYR A 94 -11.23 -1.65 10.01
C TYR A 94 -10.77 -0.51 10.93
N ASN A 95 -9.58 0.05 10.66
CA ASN A 95 -9.08 1.23 11.37
C ASN A 95 -9.99 2.45 11.14
N PHE A 96 -10.37 2.67 9.87
CA PHE A 96 -11.28 3.75 9.49
C PHE A 96 -12.62 3.63 10.22
N LEU A 97 -13.23 2.45 10.21
CA LEU A 97 -14.49 2.17 10.90
C LEU A 97 -14.43 2.45 12.39
N ARG A 98 -13.34 2.06 13.03
CA ARG A 98 -13.16 2.12 14.49
C ARG A 98 -12.49 3.40 14.96
N SER A 99 -12.03 4.25 14.03
CA SER A 99 -11.14 5.38 14.35
C SER A 99 -9.94 4.95 15.20
N ALA A 100 -9.39 3.77 14.89
CA ALA A 100 -8.42 3.07 15.73
C ALA A 100 -6.99 3.14 15.23
N GLY A 101 -6.75 3.79 14.08
CA GLY A 101 -5.43 3.89 13.47
C GLY A 101 -5.50 4.49 12.07
N PRO A 102 -4.37 4.44 11.33
CA PRO A 102 -4.31 5.00 10.00
C PRO A 102 -5.11 4.18 8.99
N SER A 103 -5.58 4.87 7.96
CA SER A 103 -6.17 4.31 6.76
C SER A 103 -5.75 5.17 5.57
N ALA A 104 -5.76 4.61 4.35
CA ALA A 104 -5.26 5.30 3.19
C ALA A 104 -6.09 5.04 1.93
N VAL A 105 -6.03 5.99 0.98
CA VAL A 105 -6.47 5.80 -0.41
C VAL A 105 -5.24 5.57 -1.27
N CYS A 106 -5.24 4.48 -2.06
CA CYS A 106 -4.07 4.01 -2.77
C CYS A 106 -4.35 3.82 -4.27
N VAL A 107 -3.45 4.37 -5.11
CA VAL A 107 -3.48 4.20 -6.57
C VAL A 107 -2.08 3.91 -7.06
N ALA A 108 -1.90 2.82 -7.81
CA ALA A 108 -0.64 2.46 -8.47
C ALA A 108 -0.84 2.24 -9.96
N LEU A 109 0.18 2.54 -10.76
CA LEU A 109 0.25 2.18 -12.18
C LEU A 109 1.22 1.01 -12.35
N LEU A 110 0.77 -0.04 -13.03
CA LEU A 110 1.57 -1.19 -13.38
C LEU A 110 1.69 -1.32 -14.90
N GLU A 111 2.87 -1.75 -15.37
CA GLU A 111 3.11 -2.22 -16.73
C GLU A 111 3.49 -3.70 -16.64
N GLY A 112 2.59 -4.56 -17.07
CA GLY A 112 2.67 -5.98 -16.75
C GLY A 112 2.54 -6.23 -15.24
N LEU A 113 3.57 -6.79 -14.63
CA LEU A 113 3.70 -6.96 -13.18
C LEU A 113 4.70 -5.96 -12.55
N SER A 114 5.21 -5.03 -13.35
CA SER A 114 6.17 -4.01 -12.89
C SER A 114 5.44 -2.77 -12.42
N ILE A 115 5.62 -2.40 -11.15
CA ILE A 115 5.08 -1.19 -10.57
C ILE A 115 5.87 0.02 -11.13
N GLN A 116 5.16 1.01 -11.68
CA GLN A 116 5.76 2.16 -12.35
C GLN A 116 5.76 3.41 -11.49
N CYS A 117 4.62 3.72 -10.87
CA CYS A 117 4.45 4.82 -9.93
C CYS A 117 3.26 4.56 -9.02
N GLY A 118 3.16 5.32 -7.93
CA GLY A 118 2.07 5.19 -6.97
C GLY A 118 1.82 6.44 -6.15
N VAL A 119 0.60 6.54 -5.66
CA VAL A 119 0.11 7.60 -4.78
C VAL A 119 -0.60 6.97 -3.59
N VAL A 120 -0.25 7.42 -2.40
CA VAL A 120 -0.89 7.04 -1.14
C VAL A 120 -1.31 8.31 -0.41
N TYR A 121 -2.56 8.41 0.00
CA TYR A 121 -3.03 9.47 0.89
C TYR A 121 -3.37 8.88 2.25
N ASP A 122 -2.60 9.24 3.26
CA ASP A 122 -2.88 8.90 4.66
C ASP A 122 -4.00 9.81 5.20
N LEU A 123 -5.17 9.24 5.43
CA LEU A 123 -6.36 9.96 5.90
C LEU A 123 -6.22 10.46 7.34
N GLN A 124 -5.38 9.83 8.17
CA GLN A 124 -5.19 10.24 9.56
C GLN A 124 -4.25 11.43 9.67
N SER A 125 -3.13 11.41 8.96
CA SER A 125 -2.15 12.52 8.97
C SER A 125 -2.48 13.62 7.96
N ASN A 126 -3.42 13.40 7.06
CA ASN A 126 -3.76 14.25 5.91
C ASN A 126 -2.54 14.56 5.04
N ARG A 127 -1.74 13.51 4.71
CA ARG A 127 -0.55 13.62 3.89
C ARG A 127 -0.66 12.83 2.59
N LEU A 128 -0.20 13.47 1.50
CA LEU A 128 -0.13 12.87 0.19
C LEU A 128 1.31 12.45 -0.11
N TYR A 129 1.50 11.15 -0.33
CA TYR A 129 2.76 10.57 -0.76
C TYR A 129 2.64 10.17 -2.23
N SER A 130 3.70 10.42 -3.00
CA SER A 130 3.73 10.05 -4.42
C SER A 130 5.15 9.76 -4.86
N GLY A 131 5.34 8.77 -5.75
CA GLY A 131 6.67 8.43 -6.20
C GLY A 131 6.72 7.24 -7.16
N GLY A 132 7.93 6.89 -7.54
CA GLY A 132 8.24 5.74 -8.38
C GLY A 132 9.71 5.67 -8.75
N ARG A 133 10.15 4.49 -9.17
CA ARG A 133 11.54 4.26 -9.56
C ARG A 133 11.95 5.21 -10.71
N GLY A 134 13.01 6.00 -10.49
CA GLY A 134 13.58 6.93 -11.46
C GLY A 134 12.88 8.29 -11.56
N ILE A 135 11.85 8.55 -10.75
CA ILE A 135 11.17 9.86 -10.67
C ILE A 135 11.20 10.47 -9.27
N GLY A 136 11.79 9.77 -8.28
CA GLY A 136 11.86 10.22 -6.89
C GLY A 136 10.57 9.94 -6.12
N ALA A 137 10.54 10.36 -4.85
CA ALA A 137 9.37 10.32 -3.98
C ALA A 137 9.17 11.63 -3.22
N LEU A 138 7.92 12.01 -3.04
CA LEU A 138 7.51 13.25 -2.39
C LEU A 138 6.44 12.97 -1.33
N CYS A 139 6.49 13.72 -0.23
CA CYS A 139 5.40 13.87 0.73
C CYS A 139 4.97 15.34 0.72
N ASP A 140 3.72 15.62 0.32
CA ASP A 140 3.19 16.98 0.17
C ASP A 140 4.08 17.89 -0.69
N GLY A 141 4.71 17.32 -1.74
CA GLY A 141 5.61 18.04 -2.63
C GLY A 141 7.06 18.18 -2.11
N VAL A 142 7.36 17.70 -0.90
CA VAL A 142 8.72 17.74 -0.31
C VAL A 142 9.40 16.38 -0.55
N PRO A 143 10.65 16.34 -1.07
CA PRO A 143 11.39 15.11 -1.26
C PRO A 143 11.57 14.33 0.04
N ILE A 144 11.38 13.01 -0.05
CA ILE A 144 11.59 12.07 1.05
C ILE A 144 12.62 11.00 0.67
N ALA A 145 13.24 10.38 1.66
CA ALA A 145 14.18 9.28 1.49
C ALA A 145 14.00 8.24 2.60
N VAL A 146 14.27 6.97 2.28
CA VAL A 146 14.33 5.89 3.27
C VAL A 146 15.47 6.12 4.27
N SER A 147 15.38 5.47 5.43
CA SER A 147 16.47 5.48 6.41
C SER A 147 17.71 4.74 5.89
N THR A 148 18.85 4.98 6.52
CA THR A 148 20.12 4.27 6.29
C THR A 148 20.43 3.25 7.38
N GLN A 149 19.42 2.84 8.15
CA GLN A 149 19.61 1.83 9.21
C GLN A 149 19.97 0.47 8.60
N SER A 150 21.05 -0.14 9.13
CA SER A 150 21.60 -1.40 8.64
C SER A 150 21.49 -2.56 9.64
N ARG A 151 21.10 -2.27 10.89
CA ARG A 151 21.09 -3.25 11.98
C ARG A 151 19.67 -3.46 12.50
N ILE A 152 19.23 -4.71 12.50
CA ILE A 152 17.88 -5.08 12.94
C ILE A 152 17.65 -4.76 14.44
N GLU A 153 18.69 -4.87 15.25
CA GLU A 153 18.61 -4.59 16.70
C GLU A 153 18.41 -3.09 17.03
N SER A 154 18.57 -2.23 16.02
CA SER A 154 18.33 -0.78 16.10
C SER A 154 17.16 -0.32 15.22
N ALA A 155 16.49 -1.25 14.53
CA ALA A 155 15.49 -0.95 13.54
C ALA A 155 14.08 -0.83 14.11
N LEU A 156 13.31 0.11 13.55
CA LEU A 156 11.86 0.18 13.65
C LEU A 156 11.25 -0.56 12.45
N VAL A 157 10.65 -1.72 12.72
CA VAL A 157 10.03 -2.59 11.72
C VAL A 157 8.53 -2.36 11.69
N TYR A 158 7.97 -2.14 10.51
CA TYR A 158 6.54 -2.21 10.25
C TYR A 158 6.18 -3.60 9.72
N THR A 159 5.08 -4.18 10.20
CA THR A 159 4.58 -5.49 9.76
C THR A 159 3.07 -5.59 9.98
N GLY A 160 2.48 -6.66 9.47
CA GLY A 160 1.10 -7.05 9.70
C GLY A 160 0.93 -8.57 9.71
N VAL A 161 -0.27 -9.00 10.07
CA VAL A 161 -0.71 -10.39 10.00
C VAL A 161 -2.05 -10.40 9.25
N PRO A 162 -2.03 -10.48 7.91
CA PRO A 162 -3.27 -10.45 7.14
C PRO A 162 -4.14 -11.68 7.44
N SER A 163 -5.43 -11.53 7.25
CA SER A 163 -6.44 -12.56 7.56
C SER A 163 -6.19 -13.89 6.83
N ARG A 164 -5.56 -13.81 5.65
CA ARG A 164 -5.24 -14.94 4.79
C ARG A 164 -3.90 -15.61 5.08
N MET A 165 -3.12 -15.08 6.02
CA MET A 165 -1.86 -15.70 6.41
C MET A 165 -2.09 -17.08 7.05
N ASP A 166 -1.39 -18.11 6.55
CA ASP A 166 -1.42 -19.44 7.16
C ASP A 166 -0.64 -19.47 8.48
N MET A 167 -1.38 -19.37 9.57
CA MET A 167 -0.83 -19.41 10.93
C MET A 167 -0.35 -20.82 11.35
N THR A 168 -0.52 -21.83 10.51
CA THR A 168 0.03 -23.18 10.74
C THR A 168 1.37 -23.40 10.05
N ASN A 169 1.77 -22.49 9.13
CA ASN A 169 3.05 -22.56 8.43
C ASN A 169 4.22 -22.18 9.35
N PRO A 170 5.09 -23.16 9.74
CA PRO A 170 6.19 -22.88 10.67
C PRO A 170 7.20 -21.86 10.14
N GLN A 171 7.39 -21.76 8.83
CA GLN A 171 8.33 -20.84 8.22
C GLN A 171 7.85 -19.39 8.36
N SER A 172 6.58 -19.11 8.06
CA SER A 172 5.99 -17.77 8.23
C SER A 172 5.96 -17.34 9.69
N LEU A 173 5.57 -18.25 10.60
CA LEU A 173 5.63 -17.99 12.05
C LEU A 173 7.06 -17.80 12.54
N GLY A 174 8.02 -18.56 12.00
CA GLY A 174 9.44 -18.44 12.33
C GLY A 174 9.97 -17.03 12.00
N ARG A 175 9.64 -16.48 10.84
CA ARG A 175 10.05 -15.12 10.45
C ARG A 175 9.48 -14.04 11.37
N ILE A 176 8.17 -14.12 11.71
CA ILE A 176 7.56 -13.18 12.67
C ILE A 176 8.24 -13.31 14.04
N THR A 177 8.45 -14.53 14.50
CA THR A 177 9.13 -14.79 15.79
C THR A 177 10.55 -14.24 15.79
N ASN A 178 11.27 -14.36 14.68
CA ASN A 178 12.61 -13.80 14.52
C ASN A 178 12.61 -12.28 14.61
N LEU A 179 11.68 -11.60 13.92
CA LEU A 179 11.49 -10.16 14.05
C LEU A 179 11.24 -9.74 15.51
N LEU A 180 10.33 -10.44 16.21
CA LEU A 180 9.97 -10.13 17.60
C LEU A 180 11.18 -10.28 18.56
N LYS A 181 12.13 -11.16 18.26
CA LYS A 181 13.33 -11.39 19.08
C LYS A 181 14.43 -10.36 18.81
N HIS A 182 14.55 -9.87 17.58
CA HIS A 182 15.75 -9.15 17.16
C HIS A 182 15.49 -7.67 16.83
N ALA A 183 14.30 -7.29 16.38
CA ALA A 183 14.01 -5.90 16.06
C ALA A 183 13.95 -5.00 17.31
N GLN A 184 14.49 -3.78 17.20
CA GLN A 184 14.41 -2.79 18.28
C GLN A 184 12.97 -2.46 18.66
N LYS A 185 12.13 -2.22 17.67
CA LYS A 185 10.70 -1.96 17.83
C LYS A 185 9.92 -2.52 16.64
N ILE A 186 8.70 -2.97 16.90
CA ILE A 186 7.77 -3.42 15.86
C ILE A 186 6.48 -2.58 15.95
N ARG A 187 5.91 -2.31 14.80
CA ARG A 187 4.60 -1.67 14.65
C ARG A 187 3.71 -2.52 13.74
N MET A 188 2.52 -2.83 14.24
CA MET A 188 1.40 -3.40 13.49
C MET A 188 0.28 -2.36 13.52
N ILE A 189 0.21 -1.51 12.50
CA ILE A 189 -0.69 -0.35 12.50
C ILE A 189 -1.99 -0.58 11.73
N GLY A 190 -2.13 -1.73 11.05
CA GLY A 190 -3.35 -2.13 10.36
C GLY A 190 -3.63 -1.39 9.05
N SER A 191 -2.57 -0.86 8.43
CA SER A 191 -2.55 -0.26 7.09
C SER A 191 -1.18 -0.54 6.48
N ALA A 192 -1.14 -1.33 5.42
CA ALA A 192 0.10 -1.68 4.72
C ALA A 192 0.65 -0.47 3.96
N ALA A 193 -0.23 0.26 3.29
CA ALA A 193 0.16 1.46 2.55
C ALA A 193 0.78 2.53 3.46
N VAL A 194 0.17 2.82 4.63
CA VAL A 194 0.74 3.79 5.57
C VAL A 194 2.04 3.29 6.19
N SER A 195 2.17 1.98 6.44
CA SER A 195 3.43 1.37 6.89
C SER A 195 4.55 1.61 5.88
N LEU A 196 4.29 1.39 4.59
CA LEU A 196 5.25 1.58 3.50
C LEU A 196 5.65 3.05 3.32
N VAL A 197 4.71 4.01 3.37
CA VAL A 197 5.08 5.43 3.22
C VAL A 197 5.79 5.98 4.46
N ASN A 198 5.57 5.41 5.64
CA ASN A 198 6.39 5.70 6.82
C ASN A 198 7.84 5.22 6.62
N VAL A 199 8.04 4.04 6.02
CA VAL A 199 9.36 3.55 5.64
C VAL A 199 9.99 4.43 4.55
N ALA A 200 9.25 4.79 3.52
CA ALA A 200 9.70 5.70 2.47
C ALA A 200 10.14 7.07 2.99
N SER A 201 9.56 7.52 4.11
CA SER A 201 9.89 8.80 4.76
C SER A 201 10.99 8.69 5.81
N GLY A 202 11.61 7.52 6.01
CA GLY A 202 12.63 7.28 7.03
C GLY A 202 12.09 7.30 8.47
N ILE A 203 10.77 7.30 8.68
CA ILE A 203 10.14 7.17 10.00
C ILE A 203 10.30 5.74 10.51
N GLY A 204 10.15 4.75 9.62
CA GLY A 204 10.52 3.37 9.86
C GLY A 204 11.68 2.94 8.99
N ASP A 205 12.26 1.80 9.27
CA ASP A 205 13.48 1.34 8.60
C ASP A 205 13.19 0.25 7.58
N VAL A 206 12.24 -0.62 7.87
CA VAL A 206 11.83 -1.71 6.98
C VAL A 206 10.37 -2.10 7.24
N TYR A 207 9.69 -2.49 6.17
CA TYR A 207 8.39 -3.15 6.17
C TYR A 207 8.56 -4.60 5.74
N LEU A 208 7.91 -5.54 6.44
CA LEU A 208 7.83 -6.94 6.06
C LEU A 208 6.42 -7.45 6.33
N GLU A 209 5.79 -8.06 5.32
CA GLU A 209 4.50 -8.74 5.48
C GLU A 209 4.37 -9.94 4.54
N GLU A 210 3.73 -11.00 5.05
CA GLU A 210 3.44 -12.24 4.34
C GLU A 210 1.99 -12.26 3.86
N ALA A 211 1.74 -12.86 2.71
CA ALA A 211 0.39 -13.08 2.18
C ALA A 211 -0.46 -11.80 2.03
N ILE A 212 0.19 -10.65 1.77
CA ILE A 212 -0.47 -9.36 1.51
C ILE A 212 -0.92 -9.25 0.05
N MET A 213 -2.02 -8.57 -0.22
CA MET A 213 -2.48 -8.42 -1.60
C MET A 213 -1.72 -7.31 -2.34
N PRO A 214 -1.56 -7.44 -3.67
CA PRO A 214 -0.85 -6.43 -4.46
C PRO A 214 -1.44 -5.02 -4.37
N TRP A 215 -2.76 -4.86 -4.30
CA TRP A 215 -3.39 -3.55 -4.18
C TRP A 215 -3.10 -2.83 -2.86
N ASP A 216 -2.93 -3.57 -1.74
CA ASP A 216 -2.58 -3.02 -0.42
C ASP A 216 -1.17 -2.39 -0.42
N VAL A 217 -0.27 -2.85 -1.31
CA VAL A 217 1.16 -2.51 -1.23
C VAL A 217 1.73 -1.83 -2.47
N ALA A 218 1.14 -1.99 -3.66
CA ALA A 218 1.76 -1.52 -4.91
C ALA A 218 2.05 -0.01 -4.90
N ALA A 219 1.12 0.81 -4.40
CA ALA A 219 1.32 2.25 -4.33
C ALA A 219 2.46 2.62 -3.36
N GLY A 220 2.47 2.00 -2.18
CA GLY A 220 3.51 2.20 -1.17
C GLY A 220 4.88 1.71 -1.63
N ILE A 221 4.96 0.57 -2.33
CA ILE A 221 6.19 0.05 -2.95
C ILE A 221 6.76 1.07 -3.93
N ALA A 222 5.94 1.65 -4.82
CA ALA A 222 6.41 2.68 -5.74
C ALA A 222 7.04 3.87 -5.01
N VAL A 223 6.44 4.31 -3.91
CA VAL A 223 6.96 5.42 -3.11
C VAL A 223 8.28 5.04 -2.43
N VAL A 224 8.41 3.82 -1.86
CA VAL A 224 9.67 3.32 -1.27
C VAL A 224 10.78 3.28 -2.31
N GLU A 225 10.53 2.73 -3.51
CA GLU A 225 11.51 2.70 -4.61
C GLU A 225 11.91 4.11 -5.07
N GLY A 226 10.95 5.04 -5.15
CA GLY A 226 11.18 6.45 -5.46
C GLY A 226 12.00 7.16 -4.39
N ALA A 227 11.86 6.77 -3.12
CA ALA A 227 12.62 7.28 -1.98
C ALA A 227 14.03 6.67 -1.85
N GLY A 228 14.45 5.83 -2.81
CA GLY A 228 15.77 5.19 -2.83
C GLY A 228 15.84 3.91 -1.99
N GLY A 229 14.71 3.33 -1.61
CA GLY A 229 14.66 2.06 -0.90
C GLY A 229 14.79 0.85 -1.82
N LEU A 230 15.18 -0.29 -1.24
CA LEU A 230 15.16 -1.59 -1.88
C LEU A 230 13.82 -2.27 -1.60
N VAL A 231 13.31 -3.03 -2.56
CA VAL A 231 12.10 -3.81 -2.43
C VAL A 231 12.30 -5.23 -2.94
N HIS A 232 11.99 -6.21 -2.11
CA HIS A 232 11.81 -7.60 -2.50
C HIS A 232 10.31 -7.93 -2.43
N ALA A 233 9.67 -7.90 -3.58
CA ALA A 233 8.28 -8.29 -3.77
C ALA A 233 8.14 -8.96 -5.12
N GLN A 234 7.79 -10.24 -5.14
CA GLN A 234 7.61 -10.98 -6.39
C GLN A 234 6.12 -11.06 -6.72
N LEU A 235 5.65 -10.10 -7.52
CA LEU A 235 4.32 -10.19 -8.09
C LEU A 235 4.30 -11.31 -9.14
N THR A 236 3.53 -12.35 -8.89
CA THR A 236 3.25 -13.43 -9.85
C THR A 236 1.90 -13.23 -10.54
N SER A 237 1.04 -12.41 -9.93
CA SER A 237 -0.28 -12.02 -10.41
C SER A 237 -0.69 -10.70 -9.75
N ARG A 238 -1.67 -10.01 -10.32
CA ARG A 238 -2.26 -8.78 -9.75
C ARG A 238 -3.29 -9.06 -8.64
N SER A 239 -3.67 -10.32 -8.45
CA SER A 239 -4.73 -10.76 -7.52
C SER A 239 -4.34 -11.96 -6.65
N GLN A 240 -3.07 -12.30 -6.58
CA GLN A 240 -2.58 -13.34 -5.67
C GLN A 240 -1.74 -12.70 -4.56
N PRO A 241 -1.86 -13.22 -3.33
CA PRO A 241 -1.08 -12.70 -2.22
C PRO A 241 0.43 -12.90 -2.43
N ILE A 242 1.20 -11.95 -1.94
CA ILE A 242 2.66 -11.93 -2.07
C ILE A 242 3.33 -11.73 -0.71
N ARG A 243 4.64 -12.02 -0.65
CA ARG A 243 5.51 -11.56 0.43
C ARG A 243 6.17 -10.26 -0.01
N VAL A 244 6.26 -9.29 0.91
CA VAL A 244 6.94 -8.01 0.68
C VAL A 244 7.96 -7.77 1.77
N VAL A 245 9.18 -7.37 1.37
CA VAL A 245 10.19 -6.76 2.25
C VAL A 245 10.64 -5.49 1.55
N ALA A 246 10.52 -4.33 2.22
CA ALA A 246 10.79 -3.02 1.61
C ALA A 246 11.39 -2.04 2.63
N GLY A 247 12.43 -1.29 2.26
CA GLY A 247 13.05 -0.31 3.15
C GLY A 247 14.51 -0.04 2.86
N SER A 248 15.33 0.12 3.92
CA SER A 248 16.79 0.28 3.77
C SER A 248 17.43 -0.95 3.13
N HIS A 249 18.44 -0.73 2.31
CA HIS A 249 19.05 -1.79 1.49
C HIS A 249 19.53 -2.99 2.32
N GLU A 250 20.29 -2.73 3.35
CA GLU A 250 20.92 -3.77 4.16
C GLU A 250 19.89 -4.60 4.94
N LEU A 251 18.83 -3.95 5.46
CA LEU A 251 17.77 -4.67 6.16
C LEU A 251 16.90 -5.50 5.22
N VAL A 252 16.66 -5.00 4.01
CA VAL A 252 15.90 -5.76 2.99
C VAL A 252 16.69 -6.98 2.56
N GLU A 253 18.00 -6.85 2.28
CA GLU A 253 18.85 -8.00 1.93
C GLU A 253 18.90 -9.03 3.06
N LEU A 254 19.09 -8.58 4.32
CA LEU A 254 19.09 -9.45 5.49
C LEU A 254 17.79 -10.26 5.63
N LEU A 255 16.64 -9.58 5.58
CA LEU A 255 15.34 -10.20 5.82
C LEU A 255 14.77 -10.96 4.62
N SER A 256 15.31 -10.75 3.43
CA SER A 256 14.91 -11.48 2.23
C SER A 256 15.62 -12.83 2.08
N ALA A 257 16.75 -13.00 2.74
CA ALA A 257 17.52 -14.25 2.73
C ALA A 257 16.93 -15.35 3.65
N GLU A 258 15.99 -14.99 4.55
CA GLU A 258 15.25 -15.87 5.46
C GLU A 258 13.96 -16.40 4.80
#